data_646589e24d829de6c0e10bb942481252
#
_entry.id   646589e24d829de6c0e10bb942481252
#
_cell.length_a   1.000
_cell.length_b   1.000
_cell.length_c   1.000
_cell.angle_alpha   90.00
_cell.angle_beta   90.00
_cell.angle_gamma   90.00
#
_symmetry.space_group_name_H-M   'P 1'
#
loop_
_entity.id
_entity.type
_entity.pdbx_description
1 polymer ?
#
loop_
_entity_poly.entity_id
_entity_poly.type
_entity_poly.pdbx_seq_one_letter_code
_entity_poly.pdbx_strand_id
1 'polypeptide(L)'
;MSPSNDIDLVSFDVNDLLPFNRISTWFTGLGDQVFVMGYPLGIASLKNNYPIAKSGYLASLPGEEFVVNYPCKNRKNELVTTRIAGKILAIDGLIVGGNSGGPVVLPVEMKTRRDPKTNQFQRSSEATKNFVIGIMSSVLGHSGVNIAYSSDYIQCLIELYITDRNAK
;
A
#
# COMPACT_ATOMS: atom_id res chain seq x y z
N MET A 1 33.02 -5.68 -20.95
CA MET A 1 32.47 -4.69 -20.00
C MET A 1 31.86 -5.46 -18.85
N SER A 2 32.47 -5.42 -17.67
CA SER A 2 31.85 -5.97 -16.46
C SER A 2 30.62 -5.13 -16.14
N PRO A 3 29.46 -5.73 -15.82
CA PRO A 3 28.31 -4.95 -15.38
C PRO A 3 28.73 -4.22 -14.09
N SER A 4 28.51 -2.91 -14.06
CA SER A 4 28.67 -2.13 -12.84
C SER A 4 27.73 -2.73 -11.80
N ASN A 5 28.25 -3.07 -10.61
CA ASN A 5 27.48 -3.57 -9.48
C ASN A 5 26.70 -2.45 -8.75
N ASP A 6 26.49 -1.33 -9.40
CA ASP A 6 25.69 -0.23 -8.87
C ASP A 6 24.20 -0.58 -9.04
N ILE A 7 23.69 -1.36 -8.10
CA ILE A 7 22.26 -1.54 -7.91
C ILE A 7 21.77 -0.28 -7.19
N ASP A 8 21.05 0.55 -7.90
CA ASP A 8 20.39 1.72 -7.33
C ASP A 8 19.17 1.22 -6.53
N LEU A 9 19.40 0.88 -5.25
CA LEU A 9 18.37 0.41 -4.34
C LEU A 9 17.70 1.60 -3.67
N VAL A 10 16.51 1.95 -4.14
CA VAL A 10 15.60 2.81 -3.40
C VAL A 10 14.85 1.96 -2.40
N SER A 11 15.11 2.15 -1.11
CA SER A 11 14.43 1.44 -0.03
C SER A 11 13.56 2.39 0.79
N PHE A 12 12.46 1.86 1.32
CA PHE A 12 11.71 2.53 2.37
C PHE A 12 12.33 2.16 3.73
N ASP A 13 12.43 3.14 4.62
CA ASP A 13 12.77 2.89 6.02
C ASP A 13 11.59 2.20 6.73
N VAL A 14 11.88 1.37 7.73
CA VAL A 14 10.83 0.75 8.54
C VAL A 14 9.93 1.79 9.23
N ASN A 15 10.47 2.97 9.51
CA ASN A 15 9.73 4.10 10.06
C ASN A 15 8.81 4.80 9.03
N ASP A 16 8.92 4.44 7.75
CA ASP A 16 8.01 4.90 6.71
C ASP A 16 6.78 3.99 6.59
N LEU A 17 6.76 2.86 7.28
CA LEU A 17 5.57 2.01 7.41
C LEU A 17 4.58 2.68 8.36
N LEU A 18 3.40 3.04 7.85
CA LEU A 18 2.36 3.65 8.66
C LEU A 18 1.33 2.58 9.08
N PRO A 19 1.23 2.24 10.37
CA PRO A 19 0.27 1.27 10.86
C PRO A 19 -1.18 1.65 10.52
N PHE A 20 -2.02 0.65 10.29
CA PHE A 20 -3.40 0.80 9.84
C PHE A 20 -4.24 1.73 10.74
N ASN A 21 -4.11 1.59 12.05
CA ASN A 21 -4.81 2.43 13.03
C ASN A 21 -4.27 3.86 13.10
N ARG A 22 -3.11 4.14 12.50
CA ARG A 22 -2.51 5.48 12.47
C ARG A 22 -2.74 6.22 11.16
N ILE A 23 -3.21 5.56 10.11
CA ILE A 23 -3.47 6.19 8.81
C ILE A 23 -4.43 7.37 8.98
N SER A 24 -5.52 7.18 9.74
CA SER A 24 -6.51 8.24 10.00
C SER A 24 -5.95 9.42 10.81
N THR A 25 -4.89 9.21 11.61
CA THR A 25 -4.25 10.31 12.37
C THR A 25 -3.56 11.32 11.46
N TRP A 26 -3.23 10.92 10.24
CA TRP A 26 -2.69 11.80 9.19
C TRP A 26 -3.79 12.44 8.34
N PHE A 27 -5.02 12.50 8.88
CA PHE A 27 -6.19 13.10 8.20
C PHE A 27 -6.50 12.43 6.85
N THR A 28 -6.17 11.17 6.75
CA THR A 28 -6.40 10.36 5.57
C THR A 28 -7.72 9.63 5.73
N GLY A 29 -8.54 9.71 4.70
CA GLY A 29 -9.88 9.12 4.67
C GLY A 29 -10.29 8.70 3.27
N LEU A 30 -11.59 8.48 3.11
CA LEU A 30 -12.17 8.15 1.81
C LEU A 30 -11.88 9.23 0.77
N GLY A 31 -11.48 8.81 -0.42
CA GLY A 31 -11.19 9.69 -1.55
C GLY A 31 -9.80 10.30 -1.54
N ASP A 32 -8.97 10.02 -0.53
CA ASP A 32 -7.58 10.47 -0.54
C ASP A 32 -6.75 9.67 -1.55
N GLN A 33 -5.89 10.40 -2.26
CA GLN A 33 -5.03 9.82 -3.28
C GLN A 33 -3.94 8.96 -2.67
N VAL A 34 -3.70 7.82 -3.31
CA VAL A 34 -2.56 6.93 -3.03
C VAL A 34 -1.85 6.58 -4.32
N PHE A 35 -0.59 6.17 -4.23
CA PHE A 35 0.15 5.63 -5.35
C PHE A 35 0.45 4.15 -5.13
N VAL A 36 0.29 3.35 -6.18
CA VAL A 36 0.68 1.94 -6.23
C VAL A 36 1.84 1.81 -7.20
N MET A 37 2.95 1.27 -6.73
CA MET A 37 4.13 1.06 -7.55
C MET A 37 4.23 -0.40 -7.96
N GLY A 38 4.66 -0.65 -9.18
CA GLY A 38 4.83 -2.02 -9.69
C GLY A 38 5.21 -2.06 -11.15
N TYR A 39 5.06 -3.24 -11.74
CA TYR A 39 5.36 -3.49 -13.15
C TYR A 39 4.10 -3.92 -13.90
N PRO A 40 3.14 -2.99 -14.10
CA PRO A 40 1.84 -3.30 -14.69
C PRO A 40 2.02 -3.96 -16.05
N LEU A 41 1.40 -5.14 -16.23
CA LEU A 41 1.50 -5.95 -17.47
C LEU A 41 2.95 -6.30 -17.85
N GLY A 42 3.88 -6.32 -16.91
CA GLY A 42 5.31 -6.54 -17.18
C GLY A 42 6.02 -5.36 -17.83
N ILE A 43 5.38 -4.20 -17.89
CA ILE A 43 6.00 -2.98 -18.44
C ILE A 43 7.01 -2.46 -17.43
N ALA A 44 8.25 -2.31 -17.87
CA ALA A 44 9.34 -1.76 -17.09
C ALA A 44 10.20 -0.85 -17.96
N SER A 45 10.97 0.02 -17.32
CA SER A 45 12.00 0.79 -18.02
C SER A 45 13.07 -0.14 -18.59
N LEU A 46 13.39 0.00 -19.88
CA LEU A 46 14.37 -0.85 -20.55
C LEU A 46 15.79 -0.74 -19.98
N LYS A 47 16.14 0.43 -19.46
CA LYS A 47 17.50 0.70 -18.98
C LYS A 47 17.71 0.42 -17.52
N ASN A 48 16.77 0.88 -16.67
CA ASN A 48 16.96 0.90 -15.21
C ASN A 48 15.94 0.06 -14.46
N ASN A 49 15.00 -0.58 -15.17
CA ASN A 49 13.94 -1.41 -14.58
C ASN A 49 13.12 -0.68 -13.51
N TYR A 50 12.86 0.62 -13.69
CA TYR A 50 12.06 1.38 -12.74
C TYR A 50 10.59 0.94 -12.75
N PRO A 51 9.96 0.82 -11.57
CA PRO A 51 8.53 0.56 -11.47
C PRO A 51 7.72 1.76 -11.99
N ILE A 52 6.51 1.46 -12.40
CA ILE A 52 5.52 2.47 -12.80
C ILE A 52 4.65 2.77 -11.58
N ALA A 53 4.50 4.05 -11.27
CA ALA A 53 3.55 4.52 -10.27
C ALA A 53 2.18 4.74 -10.92
N LYS A 54 1.14 4.16 -10.32
CA LYS A 54 -0.26 4.38 -10.68
C LYS A 54 -0.98 5.05 -9.53
N SER A 55 -1.81 6.03 -9.82
CA SER A 55 -2.66 6.66 -8.82
C SER A 55 -3.95 5.89 -8.62
N GLY A 56 -4.43 5.91 -7.39
CA GLY A 56 -5.75 5.44 -6.98
C GLY A 56 -6.24 6.28 -5.81
N TYR A 57 -7.41 5.94 -5.30
CA TYR A 57 -8.03 6.63 -4.18
C TYR A 57 -8.46 5.62 -3.12
N LEU A 58 -8.34 5.98 -1.84
CA LEU A 58 -8.85 5.14 -0.77
C LEU A 58 -10.38 5.01 -0.88
N ALA A 59 -10.85 3.80 -1.05
CA ALA A 59 -12.26 3.44 -1.17
C ALA A 59 -12.81 2.79 0.12
N SER A 60 -11.97 2.63 1.14
CA SER A 60 -12.36 2.19 2.48
C SER A 60 -11.83 3.14 3.54
N LEU A 61 -12.53 3.21 4.68
CA LEU A 61 -12.04 3.98 5.84
C LEU A 61 -10.83 3.27 6.44
N PRO A 62 -9.67 3.94 6.54
CA PRO A 62 -8.54 3.39 7.26
C PRO A 62 -8.87 3.20 8.75
N GLY A 63 -8.46 2.07 9.31
CA GLY A 63 -8.70 1.74 10.72
C GLY A 63 -9.88 0.80 10.96
N GLU A 64 -10.73 0.53 9.96
CA GLU A 64 -11.78 -0.47 10.02
C GLU A 64 -11.34 -1.79 9.37
N GLU A 65 -11.63 -2.91 10.02
CA GLU A 65 -11.37 -4.23 9.43
C GLU A 65 -12.48 -4.61 8.45
N PHE A 66 -12.08 -5.14 7.32
CA PHE A 66 -13.02 -5.53 6.26
C PHE A 66 -12.99 -7.03 6.02
N VAL A 67 -14.12 -7.51 5.49
CA VAL A 67 -14.26 -8.87 4.98
C VAL A 67 -14.48 -8.81 3.48
N VAL A 68 -13.62 -9.50 2.75
CA VAL A 68 -13.74 -9.63 1.30
C VAL A 68 -14.00 -11.08 0.95
N ASN A 69 -15.07 -11.31 0.21
CA ASN A 69 -15.39 -12.61 -0.37
C ASN A 69 -15.10 -12.56 -1.86
N TYR A 70 -14.22 -13.39 -2.36
CA TYR A 70 -13.95 -13.45 -3.79
C TYR A 70 -13.87 -14.90 -4.31
N PRO A 71 -14.34 -15.11 -5.55
CA PRO A 71 -14.23 -16.42 -6.19
C PRO A 71 -12.77 -16.70 -6.57
N CYS A 72 -12.28 -17.86 -6.20
CA CYS A 72 -10.97 -18.34 -6.62
C CYS A 72 -11.05 -19.82 -7.02
N LYS A 73 -10.04 -20.32 -7.69
CA LYS A 73 -9.92 -21.74 -8.00
C LYS A 73 -9.04 -22.43 -6.96
N ASN A 74 -9.54 -23.52 -6.39
CA ASN A 74 -8.76 -24.36 -5.50
C ASN A 74 -7.73 -25.20 -6.28
N ARG A 75 -6.95 -26.02 -5.57
CA ARG A 75 -5.94 -26.90 -6.19
C ARG A 75 -6.53 -27.93 -7.17
N LYS A 76 -7.82 -28.22 -7.09
CA LYS A 76 -8.55 -29.11 -7.99
C LYS A 76 -9.21 -28.37 -9.17
N ASN A 77 -8.90 -27.07 -9.35
CA ASN A 77 -9.48 -26.20 -10.38
C ASN A 77 -11.00 -25.95 -10.22
N GLU A 78 -11.57 -26.24 -9.04
CA GLU A 78 -12.96 -25.96 -8.71
C GLU A 78 -13.12 -24.52 -8.24
N LEU A 79 -14.22 -23.87 -8.65
CA LEU A 79 -14.53 -22.50 -8.19
C LEU A 79 -15.00 -22.54 -6.73
N VAL A 80 -14.28 -21.87 -5.87
CA VAL A 80 -14.61 -21.73 -4.46
C VAL A 80 -14.62 -20.25 -4.07
N THR A 81 -15.40 -19.90 -3.05
CA THR A 81 -15.36 -18.54 -2.49
C THR A 81 -14.37 -18.50 -1.32
N THR A 82 -13.36 -17.69 -1.45
CA THR A 82 -12.41 -17.42 -0.37
C THR A 82 -12.84 -16.18 0.39
N ARG A 83 -12.85 -16.29 1.72
CA ARG A 83 -13.12 -15.18 2.63
C ARG A 83 -11.80 -14.68 3.22
N ILE A 84 -11.52 -13.42 3.04
CA ILE A 84 -10.40 -12.72 3.69
C ILE A 84 -10.99 -11.70 4.64
N ALA A 85 -10.54 -11.73 5.88
CA ALA A 85 -10.90 -10.74 6.90
C ALA A 85 -9.62 -10.14 7.49
N GLY A 86 -9.63 -8.86 7.81
CA GLY A 86 -8.50 -8.22 8.47
C GLY A 86 -8.32 -6.75 8.08
N LYS A 87 -7.12 -6.26 8.33
CA LYS A 87 -6.70 -4.89 8.03
C LYS A 87 -6.42 -4.73 6.54
N ILE A 88 -7.50 -4.49 5.80
CA ILE A 88 -7.51 -4.41 4.35
C ILE A 88 -7.83 -2.98 3.94
N LEU A 89 -7.11 -2.48 2.94
CA LEU A 89 -7.39 -1.21 2.27
C LEU A 89 -8.04 -1.52 0.93
N ALA A 90 -9.22 -0.95 0.70
CA ALA A 90 -9.82 -0.92 -0.63
C ALA A 90 -9.34 0.34 -1.37
N ILE A 91 -8.93 0.16 -2.61
CA ILE A 91 -8.40 1.24 -3.46
C ILE A 91 -9.19 1.26 -4.75
N ASP A 92 -9.82 2.39 -5.03
CA ASP A 92 -10.44 2.66 -6.34
C ASP A 92 -9.37 3.17 -7.30
N GLY A 93 -9.27 2.55 -8.46
CA GLY A 93 -8.30 2.96 -9.48
C GLY A 93 -8.06 1.87 -10.52
N LEU A 94 -7.56 2.28 -11.68
CA LEU A 94 -7.17 1.35 -12.73
C LEU A 94 -5.82 0.69 -12.38
N ILE A 95 -5.86 -0.26 -11.46
CA ILE A 95 -4.72 -1.09 -11.08
C ILE A 95 -4.86 -2.43 -11.77
N VAL A 96 -3.82 -2.87 -12.44
CA VAL A 96 -3.81 -4.08 -13.28
C VAL A 96 -2.79 -5.09 -12.77
N GLY A 97 -2.84 -6.30 -13.30
CA GLY A 97 -1.84 -7.35 -13.00
C GLY A 97 -0.40 -6.84 -13.18
N GLY A 98 0.49 -7.27 -12.28
CA GLY A 98 1.88 -6.81 -12.21
C GLY A 98 2.14 -5.75 -11.12
N ASN A 99 1.09 -5.20 -10.49
CA ASN A 99 1.23 -4.36 -9.31
C ASN A 99 1.16 -5.15 -7.99
N SER A 100 0.80 -6.42 -8.03
CA SER A 100 0.75 -7.29 -6.84
C SER A 100 2.14 -7.40 -6.21
N GLY A 101 2.21 -7.26 -4.87
CA GLY A 101 3.45 -7.18 -4.11
C GLY A 101 4.07 -5.79 -4.07
N GLY A 102 3.59 -4.85 -4.87
CA GLY A 102 4.06 -3.48 -4.87
C GLY A 102 3.53 -2.66 -3.71
N PRO A 103 4.30 -1.66 -3.22
CA PRO A 103 3.88 -0.81 -2.12
C PRO A 103 2.71 0.10 -2.52
N VAL A 104 1.82 0.31 -1.56
CA VAL A 104 0.81 1.37 -1.59
C VAL A 104 1.35 2.53 -0.78
N VAL A 105 1.58 3.64 -1.45
CA VAL A 105 2.21 4.84 -0.87
C VAL A 105 1.17 5.93 -0.69
N LEU A 106 1.08 6.44 0.51
CA LEU A 106 0.30 7.63 0.86
C LEU A 106 1.23 8.84 0.79
N PRO A 107 1.04 9.75 -0.19
CA PRO A 107 1.76 11.01 -0.18
C PRO A 107 1.18 11.91 0.90
N VAL A 108 1.98 12.24 1.88
CA VAL A 108 1.59 13.29 2.84
C VAL A 108 2.07 14.62 2.26
N GLU A 109 1.27 15.16 1.38
CA GLU A 109 1.40 16.56 1.01
C GLU A 109 1.09 17.43 2.24
N MET A 110 1.62 18.65 2.28
CA MET A 110 1.28 19.63 3.30
C MET A 110 -0.23 19.89 3.27
N LYS A 111 -1.01 19.04 3.94
CA LYS A 111 -2.45 19.24 4.07
C LYS A 111 -2.68 20.40 5.03
N THR A 112 -3.26 21.45 4.51
CA THR A 112 -3.75 22.57 5.32
C THR A 112 -4.94 22.04 6.14
N ARG A 113 -4.78 21.91 7.44
CA ARG A 113 -5.83 21.46 8.34
C ARG A 113 -6.60 22.66 8.86
N ARG A 114 -7.93 22.55 8.92
CA ARG A 114 -8.76 23.44 9.72
C ARG A 114 -8.84 22.90 11.14
N ASP A 115 -8.32 23.63 12.11
CA ASP A 115 -8.47 23.28 13.51
C ASP A 115 -9.95 23.38 13.88
N PRO A 116 -10.61 22.29 14.33
CA PRO A 116 -12.03 22.31 14.66
C PRO A 116 -12.38 23.21 15.83
N LYS A 117 -11.41 23.55 16.70
CA LYS A 117 -11.63 24.44 17.85
C LYS A 117 -11.43 25.91 17.51
N THR A 118 -10.42 26.22 16.73
CA THR A 118 -10.05 27.62 16.41
C THR A 118 -10.55 28.06 15.06
N ASN A 119 -11.02 27.12 14.22
CA ASN A 119 -11.45 27.34 12.83
C ASN A 119 -10.35 27.93 11.93
N GLN A 120 -9.11 27.92 12.39
CA GLN A 120 -7.94 28.41 11.66
C GLN A 120 -7.30 27.28 10.85
N PHE A 121 -6.74 27.67 9.71
CA PHE A 121 -5.95 26.74 8.92
C PHE A 121 -4.55 26.62 9.51
N GLN A 122 -4.21 25.44 10.01
CA GLN A 122 -2.85 25.11 10.44
C GLN A 122 -2.15 24.40 9.30
N ARG A 123 -1.02 24.93 8.88
CA ARG A 123 -0.14 24.29 7.92
C ARG A 123 0.77 23.35 8.71
N SER A 124 0.76 22.05 8.38
CA SER A 124 1.76 21.17 8.94
C SER A 124 3.14 21.65 8.49
N SER A 125 4.02 21.91 9.45
CA SER A 125 5.40 22.32 9.19
C SER A 125 6.31 21.12 8.93
N GLU A 126 5.77 19.91 9.03
CA GLU A 126 6.52 18.69 8.74
C GLU A 126 6.70 18.54 7.23
N ALA A 127 7.94 18.28 6.85
CA ALA A 127 8.33 18.04 5.47
C ALA A 127 7.45 16.96 4.84
N THR A 128 7.19 17.09 3.54
CA THR A 128 6.51 16.10 2.73
C THR A 128 7.13 14.73 2.98
N LYS A 129 6.42 13.88 3.69
CA LYS A 129 6.81 12.50 3.95
C LYS A 129 5.87 11.57 3.22
N ASN A 130 6.41 10.55 2.56
CA ASN A 130 5.65 9.50 1.95
C ASN A 130 5.61 8.30 2.89
N PHE A 131 4.43 7.75 3.12
CA PHE A 131 4.28 6.56 3.95
C PHE A 131 3.86 5.36 3.11
N VAL A 132 4.43 4.20 3.40
CA VAL A 132 3.91 2.93 2.91
C VAL A 132 2.79 2.50 3.85
N ILE A 133 1.57 2.45 3.33
CA ILE A 133 0.37 2.07 4.08
C ILE A 133 -0.05 0.62 3.85
N GLY A 134 0.52 -0.04 2.85
CA GLY A 134 0.19 -1.43 2.55
C GLY A 134 0.93 -1.99 1.35
N ILE A 135 0.61 -3.24 1.03
CA ILE A 135 1.08 -3.96 -0.16
C ILE A 135 -0.13 -4.35 -1.02
N MET A 136 -0.03 -4.04 -2.31
CA MET A 136 -1.04 -4.40 -3.28
C MET A 136 -1.15 -5.91 -3.41
N SER A 137 -2.37 -6.45 -3.37
CA SER A 137 -2.61 -7.89 -3.44
C SER A 137 -3.39 -8.27 -4.70
N SER A 138 -4.62 -7.83 -4.82
CA SER A 138 -5.54 -8.32 -5.83
C SER A 138 -6.51 -7.26 -6.33
N VAL A 139 -7.10 -7.54 -7.48
CA VAL A 139 -8.18 -6.76 -8.08
C VAL A 139 -9.48 -7.54 -7.88
N LEU A 140 -10.54 -6.89 -7.43
CA LEU A 140 -11.85 -7.51 -7.27
C LEU A 140 -12.60 -7.52 -8.62
N GLY A 141 -12.28 -8.50 -9.47
CA GLY A 141 -12.95 -8.70 -10.75
C GLY A 141 -12.90 -7.45 -11.65
N HIS A 142 -14.05 -7.05 -12.15
CA HIS A 142 -14.22 -5.86 -13.01
C HIS A 142 -14.76 -4.65 -12.23
N SER A 143 -14.75 -4.69 -10.91
CA SER A 143 -15.35 -3.62 -10.07
C SER A 143 -14.55 -2.32 -10.05
N GLY A 144 -13.29 -2.32 -10.49
CA GLY A 144 -12.37 -1.20 -10.30
C GLY A 144 -11.80 -1.10 -8.89
N VAL A 145 -12.33 -1.89 -7.95
CA VAL A 145 -11.85 -1.94 -6.57
C VAL A 145 -10.70 -2.92 -6.45
N ASN A 146 -9.63 -2.46 -5.85
CA ASN A 146 -8.42 -3.22 -5.61
C ASN A 146 -8.19 -3.40 -4.12
N ILE A 147 -7.55 -4.50 -3.74
CA ILE A 147 -7.29 -4.85 -2.36
C ILE A 147 -5.81 -4.77 -2.06
N ALA A 148 -5.47 -4.05 -1.00
CA ALA A 148 -4.14 -4.03 -0.42
C ALA A 148 -4.19 -4.51 1.04
N TYR A 149 -3.18 -5.26 1.45
CA TYR A 149 -2.96 -5.59 2.85
C TYR A 149 -2.21 -4.45 3.53
N SER A 150 -2.63 -4.11 4.74
CA SER A 150 -2.01 -3.06 5.54
C SER A 150 -0.52 -3.31 5.81
N SER A 151 0.22 -2.25 6.01
CA SER A 151 1.64 -2.27 6.42
C SER A 151 1.88 -2.96 7.76
N ASP A 152 0.88 -3.12 8.62
CA ASP A 152 0.98 -3.90 9.86
C ASP A 152 1.48 -5.33 9.62
N TYR A 153 1.07 -5.95 8.51
CA TYR A 153 1.53 -7.30 8.17
C TYR A 153 3.01 -7.33 7.77
N ILE A 154 3.51 -6.25 7.16
CA ILE A 154 4.94 -6.11 6.86
C ILE A 154 5.74 -5.96 8.16
N GLN A 155 5.28 -5.10 9.06
CA GLN A 155 5.93 -4.90 10.36
C GLN A 155 6.00 -6.20 11.15
N CYS A 156 4.89 -6.95 11.22
CA CYS A 156 4.86 -8.26 11.87
C CYS A 156 5.89 -9.24 11.28
N LEU A 157 6.02 -9.30 9.96
CA LEU A 157 7.02 -10.17 9.31
C LEU A 157 8.45 -9.73 9.62
N ILE A 158 8.73 -8.44 9.65
CA ILE A 158 10.05 -7.91 10.01
C ILE A 158 10.39 -8.27 11.46
N GLU A 159 9.46 -8.08 12.39
CA GLU A 159 9.65 -8.41 13.80
C GLU A 159 9.91 -9.90 14.01
N LEU A 160 9.15 -10.77 13.35
CA LEU A 160 9.36 -12.22 13.38
C LEU A 160 10.75 -12.60 12.86
N TYR A 161 11.18 -12.00 11.75
CA TYR A 161 12.49 -12.26 11.17
C TYR A 161 13.65 -11.84 12.09
N ILE A 162 13.54 -10.65 12.72
CA ILE A 162 14.54 -10.16 13.67
C ILE A 162 14.61 -11.07 14.89
N THR A 163 13.46 -11.48 15.42
CA THR A 163 13.37 -12.38 16.59
C THR A 163 14.00 -13.73 16.32
N ASP A 164 13.73 -14.34 15.15
CA ASP A 164 14.32 -15.64 14.76
C ASP A 164 15.84 -15.56 14.56
N ARG A 165 16.35 -14.43 14.07
CA ARG A 165 17.80 -14.20 13.95
C ARG A 165 18.50 -14.04 15.28
N ASN A 166 17.87 -13.43 16.26
CA ASN A 166 18.45 -13.22 17.58
C ASN A 166 18.37 -14.47 18.47
N ALA A 167 17.58 -15.47 18.07
CA ALA A 167 17.44 -16.74 18.77
C ALA A 167 18.47 -17.82 18.31
N LYS A 168 19.24 -17.55 17.28
CA LYS A 168 20.33 -18.39 16.73
C LYS A 168 21.69 -17.86 17.09
#